data_9858a1bb7a8f6823aa27674549b60c55
#
_entry.id   9858a1bb7a8f6823aa27674549b60c55
#
_cell.length_a   1.000
_cell.length_b   1.000
_cell.length_c   1.000
_cell.angle_alpha   90.00
_cell.angle_beta   90.00
_cell.angle_gamma   90.00
#
_symmetry.space_group_name_H-M   'P 1'
#
loop_
_entity.id
_entity.type
_entity.pdbx_description
1 polymer ?
#
loop_
_entity_poly.entity_id
_entity_poly.type
_entity_poly.pdbx_seq_one_letter_code
_entity_poly.pdbx_strand_id
1 'polypeptide(L)'
;ITLLALNKIGAIGVLINTSLTGDPLMHCINSSDSVKCIVGAERADALEDVLDQINITKQEDFLWAEDTAEFSLPDWAIDLKAQLDLSDDQNLEETNSVKAKDVACYIFTSGTTGVPKAAICPNQKLMAASINIKMAGYRIDETDCMHNSLPLYHSTGLMLGLCAVIQAGASTFIKRKFSASSFWDEVQQYNTTALVYIGELCRYLANTEPTQAEQNNPLKVMVGNGLRPDVWDIFKDRFGVDRIVEIYGASEGNALFMNLLNKDKTIGMTNAQVALIEYDVAEDKIIKNDDGTCKKITTHDPGLLIVFISPNSVFNGY
;
A
#
# COMPACT_ATOMS: atom_id res chain seq x y z
N ILE A 1 13.76 3.26 2.18
CA ILE A 1 14.92 4.01 1.68
C ILE A 1 15.05 3.83 0.17
N THR A 2 15.18 2.61 -0.37
CA THR A 2 15.42 2.34 -1.79
C THR A 2 14.44 3.03 -2.74
N LEU A 3 13.11 2.96 -2.48
CA LEU A 3 12.10 3.63 -3.29
C LEU A 3 12.34 5.15 -3.36
N LEU A 4 12.66 5.78 -2.23
CA LEU A 4 12.94 7.22 -2.19
C LEU A 4 14.24 7.56 -2.95
N ALA A 5 15.25 6.70 -2.88
CA ALA A 5 16.48 6.87 -3.65
C ALA A 5 16.22 6.77 -5.17
N LEU A 6 15.45 5.77 -5.60
CA LEU A 6 15.02 5.64 -6.99
C LEU A 6 14.24 6.86 -7.47
N ASN A 7 13.33 7.38 -6.66
CA ASN A 7 12.58 8.59 -7.01
C ASN A 7 13.47 9.82 -7.17
N LYS A 8 14.56 9.95 -6.39
CA LYS A 8 15.52 11.07 -6.53
C LYS A 8 16.22 11.10 -7.89
N ILE A 9 16.42 9.97 -8.53
CA ILE A 9 17.04 9.85 -9.86
C ILE A 9 16.01 9.67 -10.98
N GLY A 10 14.72 9.76 -10.68
CA GLY A 10 13.64 9.56 -11.67
C GLY A 10 13.49 8.11 -12.14
N ALA A 11 14.06 7.15 -11.40
CA ALA A 11 13.88 5.73 -11.69
C ALA A 11 12.58 5.20 -11.09
N ILE A 12 11.94 4.25 -11.78
CA ILE A 12 10.66 3.66 -11.36
C ILE A 12 10.93 2.47 -10.45
N GLY A 13 10.38 2.50 -9.24
CA GLY A 13 10.42 1.38 -8.31
C GLY A 13 9.32 0.36 -8.60
N VAL A 14 9.67 -0.86 -8.97
CA VAL A 14 8.69 -1.95 -9.18
C VAL A 14 8.52 -2.72 -7.89
N LEU A 15 7.37 -2.56 -7.26
CA LEU A 15 7.09 -3.14 -5.94
C LEU A 15 6.43 -4.51 -6.09
N ILE A 16 7.25 -5.56 -6.01
CA ILE A 16 6.79 -6.94 -6.18
C ILE A 16 6.41 -7.55 -4.82
N ASN A 17 5.29 -8.26 -4.80
CA ASN A 17 4.86 -9.02 -3.63
C ASN A 17 5.89 -10.10 -3.30
N THR A 18 6.50 -10.00 -2.13
CA THR A 18 7.56 -10.91 -1.67
C THR A 18 7.10 -12.34 -1.39
N SER A 19 5.80 -12.63 -1.48
CA SER A 19 5.27 -14.00 -1.37
C SER A 19 5.10 -14.69 -2.73
N LEU A 20 5.36 -14.01 -3.85
CA LEU A 20 5.28 -14.60 -5.19
C LEU A 20 6.46 -15.54 -5.44
N THR A 21 6.18 -16.63 -6.15
CA THR A 21 7.13 -17.64 -6.64
C THR A 21 6.73 -18.07 -8.04
N GLY A 22 7.62 -18.71 -8.81
CA GLY A 22 7.33 -19.28 -10.12
C GLY A 22 6.73 -18.29 -11.14
N ASP A 23 5.76 -18.73 -11.95
CA ASP A 23 5.16 -17.94 -13.04
C ASP A 23 4.66 -16.55 -12.62
N PRO A 24 3.95 -16.35 -11.49
CA PRO A 24 3.54 -15.01 -11.06
C PRO A 24 4.71 -14.06 -10.76
N LEU A 25 5.83 -14.56 -10.19
CA LEU A 25 7.02 -13.77 -9.95
C LEU A 25 7.69 -13.40 -11.27
N MET A 26 7.94 -14.38 -12.13
CA MET A 26 8.46 -14.18 -13.48
C MET A 26 7.65 -13.16 -14.27
N HIS A 27 6.31 -13.28 -14.23
CA HIS A 27 5.41 -12.34 -14.91
C HIS A 27 5.59 -10.91 -14.41
N CYS A 28 5.65 -10.69 -13.09
CA CYS A 28 5.82 -9.34 -12.53
C CYS A 28 7.16 -8.71 -12.96
N ILE A 29 8.24 -9.48 -12.98
CA ILE A 29 9.56 -9.00 -13.40
C ILE A 29 9.55 -8.66 -14.90
N ASN A 30 9.09 -9.58 -15.74
CA ASN A 30 9.15 -9.42 -17.20
C ASN A 30 8.18 -8.36 -17.72
N SER A 31 6.95 -8.29 -17.18
CA SER A 31 5.93 -7.33 -17.63
C SER A 31 6.22 -5.87 -17.23
N SER A 32 7.13 -5.67 -16.28
CA SER A 32 7.56 -4.33 -15.85
C SER A 32 8.75 -3.78 -16.62
N ASP A 33 9.34 -4.55 -17.54
CA ASP A 33 10.56 -4.22 -18.27
C ASP A 33 11.72 -3.77 -17.34
N SER A 34 11.78 -4.41 -16.16
CA SER A 34 12.79 -4.08 -15.16
C SER A 34 14.19 -4.39 -15.67
N VAL A 35 15.11 -3.46 -15.47
CA VAL A 35 16.52 -3.59 -15.89
C VAL A 35 17.46 -3.98 -14.76
N LYS A 36 16.99 -3.84 -13.50
CA LYS A 36 17.73 -4.25 -12.30
C LYS A 36 16.76 -4.86 -11.28
N CYS A 37 17.27 -5.78 -10.49
CA CYS A 37 16.54 -6.42 -9.41
C CYS A 37 17.28 -6.26 -8.09
N ILE A 38 16.62 -5.70 -7.09
CA ILE A 38 17.11 -5.70 -5.71
C ILE A 38 16.39 -6.81 -4.98
N VAL A 39 17.13 -7.81 -4.53
CA VAL A 39 16.60 -9.01 -3.88
C VAL A 39 17.04 -9.08 -2.42
N GLY A 40 16.08 -9.23 -1.51
CA GLY A 40 16.39 -9.59 -0.13
C GLY A 40 16.89 -11.03 -0.04
N ALA A 41 17.93 -11.27 0.75
CA ALA A 41 18.58 -12.56 0.89
C ALA A 41 17.59 -13.71 1.18
N GLU A 42 16.58 -13.44 1.99
CA GLU A 42 15.51 -14.38 2.34
C GLU A 42 14.53 -14.71 1.19
N ARG A 43 14.75 -14.15 -0.01
CA ARG A 43 13.94 -14.37 -1.23
C ARG A 43 14.75 -14.95 -2.39
N ALA A 44 16.00 -15.29 -2.15
CA ALA A 44 16.89 -15.84 -3.15
C ALA A 44 16.31 -17.09 -3.85
N ASP A 45 15.88 -18.07 -3.07
CA ASP A 45 15.35 -19.33 -3.59
C ASP A 45 14.21 -19.10 -4.59
N ALA A 46 13.28 -18.18 -4.25
CA ALA A 46 12.16 -17.88 -5.13
C ALA A 46 12.60 -17.22 -6.46
N LEU A 47 13.70 -16.44 -6.43
CA LEU A 47 14.24 -15.81 -7.63
C LEU A 47 15.08 -16.81 -8.45
N GLU A 48 15.85 -17.67 -7.79
CA GLU A 48 16.65 -18.73 -8.44
C GLU A 48 15.79 -19.66 -9.29
N ASP A 49 14.59 -20.01 -8.81
CA ASP A 49 13.64 -20.85 -9.53
C ASP A 49 13.20 -20.26 -10.90
N VAL A 50 13.38 -18.96 -11.12
CA VAL A 50 12.91 -18.26 -12.33
C VAL A 50 14.03 -17.53 -13.09
N LEU A 51 15.28 -17.59 -12.64
CA LEU A 51 16.38 -16.81 -13.21
C LEU A 51 16.53 -16.99 -14.73
N ASP A 52 16.41 -18.23 -15.23
CA ASP A 52 16.53 -18.55 -16.64
C ASP A 52 15.32 -18.10 -17.49
N GLN A 53 14.28 -17.58 -16.86
CA GLN A 53 13.01 -17.24 -17.49
C GLN A 53 12.71 -15.72 -17.43
N ILE A 54 13.56 -14.93 -16.79
CA ILE A 54 13.40 -13.49 -16.66
C ILE A 54 14.31 -12.73 -17.62
N ASN A 55 13.92 -11.48 -17.94
CA ASN A 55 14.61 -10.64 -18.90
C ASN A 55 15.91 -10.00 -18.37
N ILE A 56 16.14 -10.05 -17.07
CA ILE A 56 17.38 -9.58 -16.43
C ILE A 56 18.39 -10.74 -16.48
N THR A 57 19.53 -10.52 -17.14
CA THR A 57 20.46 -11.61 -17.45
C THR A 57 21.89 -11.41 -16.97
N LYS A 58 22.25 -10.18 -16.55
CA LYS A 58 23.62 -9.87 -16.14
C LYS A 58 23.73 -9.87 -14.63
N GLN A 59 24.82 -10.46 -14.12
CA GLN A 59 25.10 -10.50 -12.69
C GLN A 59 25.08 -9.10 -12.04
N GLU A 60 25.66 -8.09 -12.69
CA GLU A 60 25.70 -6.72 -12.19
C GLU A 60 24.32 -6.04 -12.09
N ASP A 61 23.27 -6.65 -12.62
CA ASP A 61 21.90 -6.13 -12.56
C ASP A 61 21.08 -6.73 -11.40
N PHE A 62 21.64 -7.74 -10.71
CA PHE A 62 21.08 -8.29 -9.47
C PHE A 62 21.84 -7.76 -8.26
N LEU A 63 21.13 -7.00 -7.41
CA LEU A 63 21.67 -6.39 -6.21
C LEU A 63 21.19 -7.15 -4.98
N TRP A 64 22.10 -7.84 -4.32
CA TRP A 64 21.85 -8.63 -3.13
C TRP A 64 21.76 -7.74 -1.90
N ALA A 65 20.61 -7.74 -1.23
CA ALA A 65 20.38 -7.01 0.01
C ALA A 65 20.24 -7.99 1.18
N GLU A 66 21.22 -8.00 2.06
CA GLU A 66 21.21 -8.80 3.28
C GLU A 66 21.11 -7.91 4.50
N ASP A 67 20.29 -8.29 5.47
CA ASP A 67 20.17 -7.60 6.76
C ASP A 67 20.46 -8.53 7.95
N THR A 68 20.77 -9.81 7.70
CA THR A 68 21.25 -10.80 8.68
C THR A 68 22.37 -11.65 8.04
N ALA A 69 23.39 -12.01 8.79
CA ALA A 69 24.53 -12.81 8.30
C ALA A 69 24.20 -14.32 8.14
N GLU A 70 22.95 -14.65 7.80
CA GLU A 70 22.48 -16.04 7.71
C GLU A 70 22.60 -16.63 6.29
N PHE A 71 22.79 -15.76 5.29
CA PHE A 71 22.78 -16.13 3.88
C PHE A 71 24.14 -15.87 3.23
N SER A 72 24.47 -16.63 2.20
CA SER A 72 25.67 -16.42 1.40
C SER A 72 25.33 -15.72 0.10
N LEU A 73 26.14 -14.74 -0.30
CA LEU A 73 26.00 -14.06 -1.58
C LEU A 73 26.08 -15.08 -2.73
N PRO A 74 25.05 -15.18 -3.58
CA PRO A 74 25.07 -16.11 -4.70
C PRO A 74 25.92 -15.59 -5.87
N ASP A 75 26.41 -16.51 -6.71
CA ASP A 75 27.26 -16.18 -7.87
C ASP A 75 26.54 -15.33 -8.95
N TRP A 76 25.21 -15.31 -8.95
CA TRP A 76 24.40 -14.57 -9.91
C TRP A 76 24.11 -13.11 -9.49
N ALA A 77 24.55 -12.66 -8.31
CA ALA A 77 24.27 -11.32 -7.79
C ALA A 77 25.56 -10.62 -7.32
N ILE A 78 25.44 -9.31 -7.08
CA ILE A 78 26.49 -8.49 -6.45
C ILE A 78 25.97 -7.92 -5.13
N ASP A 79 26.88 -7.75 -4.17
CA ASP A 79 26.54 -7.22 -2.84
C ASP A 79 26.17 -5.74 -2.92
N LEU A 80 24.90 -5.42 -2.62
CA LEU A 80 24.40 -4.05 -2.59
C LEU A 80 25.12 -3.19 -1.56
N LYS A 81 25.42 -3.75 -0.37
CA LYS A 81 26.10 -3.02 0.68
C LYS A 81 27.52 -2.61 0.25
N ALA A 82 28.26 -3.55 -0.34
CA ALA A 82 29.60 -3.27 -0.87
C ALA A 82 29.58 -2.16 -1.94
N GLN A 83 28.55 -2.12 -2.80
CA GLN A 83 28.38 -1.05 -3.78
C GLN A 83 28.05 0.29 -3.11
N LEU A 84 27.21 0.30 -2.10
CA LEU A 84 26.87 1.51 -1.36
C LEU A 84 28.07 2.07 -0.59
N ASP A 85 28.92 1.22 -0.01
CA ASP A 85 30.13 1.63 0.72
C ASP A 85 31.18 2.29 -0.22
N LEU A 86 31.12 2.06 -1.53
CA LEU A 86 31.94 2.69 -2.54
C LEU A 86 31.33 3.96 -3.16
N SER A 87 30.07 4.24 -2.84
CA SER A 87 29.33 5.36 -3.44
C SER A 87 29.53 6.66 -2.68
N ASP A 88 29.47 7.79 -3.41
CA ASP A 88 29.40 9.12 -2.82
C ASP A 88 28.03 9.35 -2.14
N ASP A 89 28.02 10.13 -1.08
CA ASP A 89 26.81 10.52 -0.35
C ASP A 89 26.21 11.87 -0.81
N GLN A 90 26.79 12.49 -1.84
CA GLN A 90 26.33 13.76 -2.38
C GLN A 90 24.92 13.64 -2.99
N ASN A 91 24.15 14.70 -2.88
CA ASN A 91 22.85 14.75 -3.52
C ASN A 91 23.01 14.90 -5.03
N LEU A 92 22.38 13.98 -5.77
CA LEU A 92 22.49 13.94 -7.24
C LEU A 92 21.75 15.12 -7.88
N GLU A 93 22.32 15.69 -8.95
CA GLU A 93 21.73 16.82 -9.69
C GLU A 93 20.41 16.43 -10.37
N GLU A 94 20.29 15.18 -10.79
CA GLU A 94 19.09 14.59 -11.42
C GLU A 94 17.83 14.78 -10.56
N THR A 95 17.98 14.85 -9.24
CA THR A 95 16.88 15.11 -8.30
C THR A 95 16.10 16.38 -8.66
N ASN A 96 16.79 17.41 -9.20
CA ASN A 96 16.15 18.68 -9.58
C ASN A 96 15.30 18.57 -10.86
N SER A 97 15.46 17.52 -11.65
CA SER A 97 14.73 17.29 -12.90
C SER A 97 13.44 16.48 -12.71
N VAL A 98 13.32 15.77 -11.59
CA VAL A 98 12.15 14.91 -11.28
C VAL A 98 10.89 15.75 -11.08
N LYS A 99 9.82 15.34 -11.73
CA LYS A 99 8.54 16.06 -11.73
C LYS A 99 7.45 15.29 -10.98
N ALA A 100 6.47 16.01 -10.46
CA ALA A 100 5.32 15.40 -9.79
C ALA A 100 4.55 14.40 -10.67
N LYS A 101 4.53 14.60 -11.99
CA LYS A 101 3.87 13.70 -12.94
C LYS A 101 4.66 12.44 -13.29
N ASP A 102 5.96 12.42 -13.00
CA ASP A 102 6.81 11.27 -13.34
C ASP A 102 6.41 10.08 -12.47
N VAL A 103 6.52 8.88 -13.05
CA VAL A 103 6.12 7.65 -12.37
C VAL A 103 7.11 7.35 -11.25
N ALA A 104 6.60 7.23 -10.03
CA ALA A 104 7.40 6.87 -8.86
C ALA A 104 7.57 5.36 -8.71
N CYS A 105 6.47 4.63 -8.90
CA CYS A 105 6.49 3.18 -8.75
C CYS A 105 5.34 2.51 -9.50
N TYR A 106 5.51 1.19 -9.68
CA TYR A 106 4.44 0.26 -10.02
C TYR A 106 4.05 -0.54 -8.78
N ILE A 107 2.74 -0.67 -8.54
CA ILE A 107 2.18 -1.51 -7.49
C ILE A 107 1.36 -2.61 -8.16
N PHE A 108 1.78 -3.87 -8.01
CA PHE A 108 1.04 -4.99 -8.57
C PHE A 108 -0.24 -5.26 -7.78
N THR A 109 -1.36 -5.38 -8.49
CA THR A 109 -2.67 -5.73 -7.94
C THR A 109 -3.11 -7.08 -8.47
N SER A 110 -3.83 -7.86 -7.67
CA SER A 110 -4.48 -9.09 -8.11
C SER A 110 -5.65 -8.71 -9.03
N GLY A 111 -5.41 -8.74 -10.34
CA GLY A 111 -6.46 -8.50 -11.32
C GLY A 111 -7.55 -9.58 -11.26
N THR A 112 -8.77 -9.24 -11.65
CA THR A 112 -9.89 -10.19 -11.82
C THR A 112 -9.60 -11.29 -12.85
N THR A 113 -8.57 -11.12 -13.67
CA THR A 113 -8.11 -12.06 -14.71
C THR A 113 -7.04 -13.05 -14.26
N GLY A 114 -6.70 -13.09 -12.97
CA GLY A 114 -5.77 -14.05 -12.39
C GLY A 114 -4.28 -13.70 -12.47
N VAL A 115 -3.86 -12.81 -13.38
CA VAL A 115 -2.45 -12.37 -13.50
C VAL A 115 -2.28 -10.99 -12.88
N PRO A 116 -1.25 -10.75 -12.04
CA PRO A 116 -1.03 -9.42 -11.46
C PRO A 116 -0.84 -8.34 -12.52
N LYS A 117 -1.47 -7.18 -12.31
CA LYS A 117 -1.32 -5.99 -13.17
C LYS A 117 -0.62 -4.87 -12.42
N ALA A 118 0.26 -4.16 -13.11
CA ALA A 118 1.07 -3.08 -12.54
C ALA A 118 0.30 -1.75 -12.56
N ALA A 119 -0.29 -1.34 -11.43
CA ALA A 119 -0.91 -0.03 -11.30
C ALA A 119 0.15 1.08 -11.31
N ILE A 120 -0.02 2.06 -12.19
CA ILE A 120 0.92 3.18 -12.36
C ILE A 120 0.71 4.21 -11.26
N CYS A 121 1.76 4.49 -10.48
CA CYS A 121 1.74 5.43 -9.37
C CYS A 121 2.72 6.59 -9.60
N PRO A 122 2.27 7.75 -10.13
CA PRO A 122 3.09 8.95 -10.23
C PRO A 122 3.44 9.55 -8.86
N ASN A 123 4.52 10.32 -8.77
CA ASN A 123 4.93 11.04 -7.56
C ASN A 123 3.78 11.85 -6.94
N GLN A 124 3.04 12.59 -7.76
CA GLN A 124 1.89 13.38 -7.29
C GLN A 124 0.80 12.54 -6.62
N LYS A 125 0.60 11.27 -7.06
CA LYS A 125 -0.39 10.36 -6.45
C LYS A 125 0.05 9.94 -5.05
N LEU A 126 1.32 9.56 -4.90
CA LEU A 126 1.90 9.23 -3.59
C LEU A 126 1.81 10.41 -2.63
N MET A 127 2.20 11.61 -3.09
CA MET A 127 2.17 12.83 -2.29
C MET A 127 0.73 13.23 -1.91
N ALA A 128 -0.20 13.28 -2.86
CA ALA A 128 -1.58 13.67 -2.60
C ALA A 128 -2.27 12.70 -1.65
N ALA A 129 -2.08 11.39 -1.84
CA ALA A 129 -2.64 10.37 -0.97
C ALA A 129 -2.09 10.54 0.46
N SER A 130 -0.77 10.63 0.62
CA SER A 130 -0.13 10.73 1.93
C SER A 130 -0.48 12.01 2.69
N ILE A 131 -0.54 13.16 2.01
CA ILE A 131 -0.95 14.45 2.61
C ILE A 131 -2.40 14.38 3.09
N ASN A 132 -3.32 13.92 2.24
CA ASN A 132 -4.73 13.81 2.59
C ASN A 132 -4.96 12.85 3.77
N ILE A 133 -4.31 11.70 3.75
CA ILE A 133 -4.41 10.70 4.82
C ILE A 133 -3.80 11.24 6.13
N LYS A 134 -2.65 11.91 6.08
CA LYS A 134 -2.03 12.54 7.24
C LYS A 134 -2.93 13.61 7.85
N MET A 135 -3.42 14.55 7.02
CA MET A 135 -4.16 15.73 7.50
C MET A 135 -5.59 15.42 7.90
N ALA A 136 -6.29 14.64 7.10
CA ALA A 136 -7.73 14.40 7.26
C ALA A 136 -8.04 13.04 7.87
N GLY A 137 -7.25 12.02 7.56
CA GLY A 137 -7.37 10.66 8.11
C GLY A 137 -6.83 10.59 9.54
N TYR A 138 -5.53 10.47 9.68
CA TYR A 138 -4.88 10.29 10.99
C TYR A 138 -4.91 11.53 11.87
N ARG A 139 -4.60 12.70 11.31
CA ARG A 139 -4.37 13.96 12.05
C ARG A 139 -3.17 13.84 13.00
N ILE A 140 -2.11 13.18 12.53
CA ILE A 140 -0.86 12.95 13.27
C ILE A 140 0.18 14.03 12.97
N ASP A 141 1.15 14.15 13.88
CA ASP A 141 2.31 15.04 13.79
C ASP A 141 3.61 14.32 14.21
N GLU A 142 4.69 15.06 14.39
CA GLU A 142 6.01 14.54 14.73
C GLU A 142 6.10 13.84 16.08
N THR A 143 5.11 13.99 16.95
CA THR A 143 5.06 13.34 18.27
C THR A 143 4.43 11.95 18.21
N ASP A 144 3.81 11.59 17.10
CA ASP A 144 3.12 10.33 16.92
C ASP A 144 4.04 9.20 16.46
N CYS A 145 3.61 7.97 16.70
CA CYS A 145 4.26 6.76 16.21
C CYS A 145 3.23 5.84 15.53
N MET A 146 3.50 5.46 14.29
CA MET A 146 2.64 4.57 13.51
C MET A 146 3.02 3.11 13.68
N HIS A 147 2.08 2.24 14.05
CA HIS A 147 2.26 0.80 13.90
C HIS A 147 1.94 0.38 12.46
N ASN A 148 2.95 -0.10 11.71
CA ASN A 148 2.81 -0.54 10.34
C ASN A 148 3.35 -1.96 10.16
N SER A 149 2.47 -2.93 10.19
CA SER A 149 2.75 -4.35 9.90
C SER A 149 2.22 -4.80 8.54
N LEU A 150 1.79 -3.85 7.70
CA LEU A 150 1.33 -4.14 6.35
C LEU A 150 2.50 -4.12 5.36
N PRO A 151 2.44 -4.95 4.29
CA PRO A 151 3.47 -4.99 3.27
C PRO A 151 3.64 -3.63 2.57
N LEU A 152 4.89 -3.17 2.44
CA LEU A 152 5.21 -1.91 1.75
C LEU A 152 5.12 -2.00 0.24
N TYR A 153 4.96 -3.18 -0.34
CA TYR A 153 4.65 -3.35 -1.75
C TYR A 153 3.16 -3.14 -2.09
N HIS A 154 2.30 -2.98 -1.07
CA HIS A 154 0.89 -2.60 -1.23
C HIS A 154 0.65 -1.13 -0.90
N SER A 155 -0.29 -0.52 -1.64
CA SER A 155 -0.66 0.89 -1.46
C SER A 155 -1.06 1.23 -0.02
N THR A 156 -1.74 0.34 0.70
CA THR A 156 -2.15 0.57 2.09
C THR A 156 -0.93 0.72 3.00
N GLY A 157 0.00 -0.24 3.01
CA GLY A 157 1.21 -0.16 3.84
C GLY A 157 2.14 0.99 3.43
N LEU A 158 2.26 1.24 2.13
CA LEU A 158 3.12 2.29 1.58
C LEU A 158 2.50 3.69 1.73
N MET A 159 1.36 3.94 1.05
CA MET A 159 0.81 5.29 0.94
C MET A 159 0.12 5.74 2.23
N LEU A 160 -0.71 4.86 2.81
CA LEU A 160 -1.47 5.19 4.03
C LEU A 160 -0.62 5.02 5.29
N GLY A 161 0.35 4.10 5.28
CA GLY A 161 1.29 3.90 6.36
C GLY A 161 2.53 4.79 6.23
N LEU A 162 3.55 4.31 5.52
CA LEU A 162 4.88 4.93 5.49
C LEU A 162 4.90 6.36 4.95
N CYS A 163 4.25 6.62 3.80
CA CYS A 163 4.28 7.96 3.22
C CYS A 163 3.53 8.99 4.09
N ALA A 164 2.45 8.60 4.78
CA ALA A 164 1.75 9.49 5.71
C ALA A 164 2.63 9.88 6.92
N VAL A 165 3.41 8.93 7.42
CA VAL A 165 4.39 9.16 8.50
C VAL A 165 5.49 10.13 8.08
N ILE A 166 6.06 9.94 6.87
CA ILE A 166 7.06 10.85 6.30
C ILE A 166 6.50 12.27 6.19
N GLN A 167 5.25 12.44 5.72
CA GLN A 167 4.59 13.74 5.62
C GLN A 167 4.30 14.39 6.98
N ALA A 168 4.19 13.59 8.04
CA ALA A 168 3.95 14.07 9.39
C ALA A 168 5.24 14.42 10.14
N GLY A 169 6.40 13.95 9.68
CA GLY A 169 7.64 13.95 10.47
C GLY A 169 7.57 12.98 11.66
N ALA A 170 6.59 12.08 11.68
CA ALA A 170 6.34 11.13 12.74
C ALA A 170 7.30 9.93 12.69
N SER A 171 7.31 9.13 13.75
CA SER A 171 8.01 7.86 13.77
C SER A 171 7.12 6.69 13.31
N THR A 172 7.74 5.57 12.96
CA THR A 172 6.99 4.35 12.61
C THR A 172 7.69 3.11 13.14
N PHE A 173 6.89 2.23 13.73
CA PHE A 173 7.28 0.85 14.02
C PHE A 173 6.89 -0.01 12.82
N ILE A 174 7.87 -0.55 12.10
CA ILE A 174 7.66 -1.42 10.94
C ILE A 174 7.94 -2.86 11.35
N LYS A 175 7.00 -3.75 11.04
CA LYS A 175 7.13 -5.18 11.32
C LYS A 175 6.98 -5.99 10.04
N ARG A 176 7.85 -6.99 9.82
CA ARG A 176 7.82 -7.85 8.63
C ARG A 176 6.57 -8.73 8.56
N LYS A 177 6.10 -9.20 9.71
CA LYS A 177 4.94 -10.09 9.80
C LYS A 177 4.08 -9.71 10.99
N PHE A 178 2.81 -9.49 10.74
CA PHE A 178 1.82 -9.25 11.79
C PHE A 178 1.71 -10.45 12.76
N SER A 179 1.54 -10.14 14.03
CA SER A 179 1.26 -11.13 15.08
C SER A 179 0.20 -10.56 16.02
N ALA A 180 -0.97 -11.19 16.07
CA ALA A 180 -2.05 -10.76 16.95
C ALA A 180 -1.69 -10.92 18.43
N SER A 181 -0.90 -11.95 18.78
CA SER A 181 -0.51 -12.24 20.16
C SER A 181 0.51 -11.26 20.74
N SER A 182 1.33 -10.61 19.93
CA SER A 182 2.33 -9.62 20.37
C SER A 182 1.93 -8.17 20.10
N PHE A 183 0.80 -7.95 19.43
CA PHE A 183 0.41 -6.62 18.95
C PHE A 183 0.30 -5.57 20.08
N TRP A 184 -0.42 -5.89 21.14
CA TRP A 184 -0.64 -4.94 22.23
C TRP A 184 0.62 -4.68 23.06
N ASP A 185 1.47 -5.70 23.23
CA ASP A 185 2.80 -5.52 23.85
C ASP A 185 3.69 -4.59 23.02
N GLU A 186 3.66 -4.72 21.69
CA GLU A 186 4.36 -3.85 20.77
C GLU A 186 3.81 -2.41 20.80
N VAL A 187 2.47 -2.26 20.82
CA VAL A 187 1.81 -0.95 20.95
C VAL A 187 2.28 -0.23 22.21
N GLN A 188 2.37 -0.92 23.34
CA GLN A 188 2.88 -0.38 24.59
C GLN A 188 4.39 -0.10 24.54
N GLN A 189 5.19 -1.07 24.08
CA GLN A 189 6.64 -0.96 24.06
C GLN A 189 7.14 0.19 23.20
N TYR A 190 6.53 0.39 22.03
CA TYR A 190 6.92 1.42 21.05
C TYR A 190 6.06 2.67 21.12
N ASN A 191 5.13 2.74 22.08
CA ASN A 191 4.19 3.85 22.26
C ASN A 191 3.51 4.26 20.95
N THR A 192 3.00 3.26 20.18
CA THR A 192 2.39 3.54 18.90
C THR A 192 0.99 4.13 19.07
N THR A 193 0.79 5.33 18.55
CA THR A 193 -0.44 6.13 18.71
C THR A 193 -1.37 6.05 17.51
N ALA A 194 -0.87 5.54 16.38
CA ALA A 194 -1.61 5.37 15.14
C ALA A 194 -1.40 3.96 14.55
N LEU A 195 -2.40 3.46 13.85
CA LEU A 195 -2.38 2.14 13.19
C LEU A 195 -2.81 2.27 11.73
N VAL A 196 -2.04 1.71 10.81
CA VAL A 196 -2.54 1.39 9.47
C VAL A 196 -3.04 -0.05 9.45
N TYR A 197 -4.28 -0.27 8.98
CA TYR A 197 -4.91 -1.59 9.07
C TYR A 197 -5.55 -2.08 7.77
N ILE A 198 -5.77 -3.38 7.73
CA ILE A 198 -6.78 -4.04 6.91
C ILE A 198 -7.73 -4.80 7.83
N GLY A 199 -9.01 -4.91 7.45
CA GLY A 199 -10.04 -5.49 8.32
C GLY A 199 -9.74 -6.89 8.82
N GLU A 200 -8.97 -7.68 8.08
CA GLU A 200 -8.58 -9.03 8.49
C GLU A 200 -7.64 -9.01 9.71
N LEU A 201 -6.67 -8.08 9.78
CA LEU A 201 -5.83 -7.91 10.97
C LEU A 201 -6.67 -7.51 12.19
N CYS A 202 -7.63 -6.61 11.98
CA CYS A 202 -8.55 -6.20 13.04
C CYS A 202 -9.40 -7.38 13.52
N ARG A 203 -9.84 -8.25 12.62
CA ARG A 203 -10.59 -9.47 12.99
C ARG A 203 -9.73 -10.43 13.83
N TYR A 204 -8.45 -10.59 13.51
CA TYR A 204 -7.55 -11.39 14.36
C TYR A 204 -7.42 -10.79 15.75
N LEU A 205 -7.20 -9.48 15.88
CA LEU A 205 -7.12 -8.82 17.19
C LEU A 205 -8.43 -8.93 17.99
N ALA A 206 -9.57 -8.74 17.34
CA ALA A 206 -10.87 -8.86 17.98
C ALA A 206 -11.13 -10.27 18.58
N ASN A 207 -10.53 -11.30 17.97
CA ASN A 207 -10.67 -12.70 18.40
C ASN A 207 -9.61 -13.16 19.41
N THR A 208 -8.68 -12.30 19.84
CA THR A 208 -7.73 -12.65 20.91
C THR A 208 -8.39 -12.58 22.27
N GLU A 209 -7.93 -13.42 23.19
CA GLU A 209 -8.29 -13.28 24.60
C GLU A 209 -7.83 -11.91 25.13
N PRO A 210 -8.60 -11.28 26.04
CA PRO A 210 -8.21 -10.02 26.64
C PRO A 210 -6.87 -10.11 27.37
N THR A 211 -6.03 -9.09 27.17
CA THR A 211 -4.72 -9.00 27.82
C THR A 211 -4.61 -7.71 28.62
N GLN A 212 -3.66 -7.66 29.57
CA GLN A 212 -3.40 -6.44 30.32
C GLN A 212 -2.78 -5.36 29.41
N ALA A 213 -2.01 -5.75 28.38
CA ALA A 213 -1.35 -4.83 27.45
C ALA A 213 -2.32 -4.01 26.60
N GLU A 214 -3.54 -4.52 26.35
CA GLU A 214 -4.56 -3.75 25.62
C GLU A 214 -5.22 -2.66 26.47
N GLN A 215 -5.10 -2.74 27.80
CA GLN A 215 -5.68 -1.75 28.69
C GLN A 215 -4.82 -0.49 28.74
N ASN A 216 -5.44 0.68 28.65
CA ASN A 216 -4.75 1.97 28.62
C ASN A 216 -3.68 2.07 27.51
N ASN A 217 -3.89 1.40 26.38
CA ASN A 217 -3.00 1.50 25.24
C ASN A 217 -3.01 2.93 24.65
N PRO A 218 -1.90 3.40 24.05
CA PRO A 218 -1.78 4.75 23.51
C PRO A 218 -2.43 4.95 22.12
N LEU A 219 -3.02 3.91 21.53
CA LEU A 219 -3.57 3.94 20.18
C LEU A 219 -4.82 4.84 20.10
N LYS A 220 -4.72 5.99 19.45
CA LYS A 220 -5.81 6.98 19.32
C LYS A 220 -6.57 6.87 18.01
N VAL A 221 -5.86 6.50 16.93
CA VAL A 221 -6.40 6.56 15.57
C VAL A 221 -5.95 5.38 14.73
N MET A 222 -6.87 4.92 13.90
CA MET A 222 -6.55 3.92 12.89
C MET A 222 -7.15 4.29 11.54
N VAL A 223 -6.40 4.05 10.46
CA VAL A 223 -6.84 4.28 9.07
C VAL A 223 -6.58 3.03 8.26
N GLY A 224 -7.57 2.62 7.49
CA GLY A 224 -7.44 1.42 6.66
C GLY A 224 -8.73 1.09 5.91
N ASN A 225 -8.89 -0.16 5.56
CA ASN A 225 -10.03 -0.62 4.79
C ASN A 225 -10.50 -2.01 5.18
N GLY A 226 -11.79 -2.26 4.97
CA GLY A 226 -12.41 -3.58 5.16
C GLY A 226 -12.78 -3.91 6.61
N LEU A 227 -12.95 -2.91 7.48
CA LEU A 227 -13.36 -3.13 8.86
C LEU A 227 -14.85 -3.50 8.95
N ARG A 228 -15.12 -4.67 9.45
CA ARG A 228 -16.51 -5.17 9.63
C ARG A 228 -17.22 -4.42 10.76
N PRO A 229 -18.55 -4.23 10.66
CA PRO A 229 -19.33 -3.51 11.68
C PRO A 229 -19.25 -4.10 13.08
N ASP A 230 -19.19 -5.43 13.20
CA ASP A 230 -19.05 -6.15 14.46
C ASP A 230 -17.65 -5.95 15.10
N VAL A 231 -16.62 -5.92 14.28
CA VAL A 231 -15.23 -5.64 14.69
C VAL A 231 -15.06 -4.16 15.06
N TRP A 232 -15.78 -3.26 14.39
CA TRP A 232 -15.77 -1.83 14.68
C TRP A 232 -16.12 -1.53 16.15
N ASP A 233 -17.21 -2.12 16.65
CA ASP A 233 -17.64 -1.93 18.03
C ASP A 233 -16.57 -2.41 19.02
N ILE A 234 -15.89 -3.54 18.74
CA ILE A 234 -14.82 -4.05 19.59
C ILE A 234 -13.66 -3.05 19.67
N PHE A 235 -13.27 -2.43 18.55
CA PHE A 235 -12.20 -1.43 18.56
C PHE A 235 -12.57 -0.17 19.35
N LYS A 236 -13.85 0.22 19.34
CA LYS A 236 -14.37 1.33 20.16
C LYS A 236 -14.45 0.96 21.62
N ASP A 237 -15.13 -0.14 21.93
CA ASP A 237 -15.56 -0.46 23.30
C ASP A 237 -14.47 -1.17 24.11
N ARG A 238 -13.75 -2.13 23.48
CA ARG A 238 -12.71 -2.91 24.14
C ARG A 238 -11.35 -2.24 24.10
N PHE A 239 -10.96 -1.74 22.93
CA PHE A 239 -9.62 -1.17 22.73
C PHE A 239 -9.55 0.35 22.87
N GLY A 240 -10.69 1.03 22.98
CA GLY A 240 -10.76 2.47 23.25
C GLY A 240 -10.26 3.34 22.12
N VAL A 241 -10.31 2.88 20.87
CA VAL A 241 -9.81 3.67 19.73
C VAL A 241 -10.83 4.76 19.38
N ASP A 242 -10.46 6.01 19.62
CA ASP A 242 -11.38 7.16 19.43
C ASP A 242 -11.72 7.43 17.97
N ARG A 243 -10.74 7.25 17.06
CA ARG A 243 -10.89 7.61 15.65
C ARG A 243 -10.62 6.41 14.75
N ILE A 244 -11.66 5.98 14.04
CA ILE A 244 -11.58 4.92 13.02
C ILE A 244 -11.93 5.51 11.67
N VAL A 245 -10.95 5.59 10.77
CA VAL A 245 -11.11 6.13 9.44
C VAL A 245 -11.07 5.01 8.42
N GLU A 246 -12.25 4.53 8.06
CA GLU A 246 -12.41 3.58 6.97
C GLU A 246 -12.22 4.29 5.64
N ILE A 247 -11.55 3.62 4.70
CA ILE A 247 -11.39 4.09 3.33
C ILE A 247 -11.91 3.06 2.32
N TYR A 248 -12.26 3.51 1.14
CA TYR A 248 -12.55 2.66 -0.01
C TYR A 248 -11.96 3.28 -1.26
N GLY A 249 -11.17 2.51 -1.99
CA GLY A 249 -10.50 2.91 -3.22
C GLY A 249 -9.71 1.76 -3.82
N ALA A 250 -9.10 2.01 -4.98
CA ALA A 250 -8.24 1.06 -5.68
C ALA A 250 -6.89 1.71 -6.01
N SER A 251 -5.82 0.91 -6.07
CA SER A 251 -4.47 1.41 -6.34
C SER A 251 -4.38 2.11 -7.71
N GLU A 252 -5.04 1.57 -8.72
CA GLU A 252 -5.17 2.14 -10.06
C GLU A 252 -6.25 3.20 -10.16
N GLY A 253 -7.20 3.23 -9.21
CA GLY A 253 -8.40 4.05 -9.25
C GLY A 253 -8.13 5.55 -9.13
N ASN A 254 -9.16 6.32 -9.45
CA ASN A 254 -9.16 7.78 -9.47
C ASN A 254 -10.15 8.40 -8.45
N ALA A 255 -10.70 7.60 -7.53
CA ALA A 255 -11.51 8.05 -6.43
C ALA A 255 -11.12 7.37 -5.13
N LEU A 256 -11.15 8.14 -4.05
CA LEU A 256 -10.98 7.68 -2.69
C LEU A 256 -12.20 8.13 -1.86
N PHE A 257 -12.86 7.19 -1.22
CA PHE A 257 -13.84 7.49 -0.17
C PHE A 257 -13.13 7.41 1.18
N MET A 258 -13.47 8.32 2.07
CA MET A 258 -12.85 8.40 3.39
C MET A 258 -13.86 8.83 4.44
N ASN A 259 -13.86 8.15 5.59
CA ASN A 259 -14.68 8.48 6.74
C ASN A 259 -14.09 9.69 7.52
N LEU A 260 -14.14 10.87 6.92
CA LEU A 260 -13.57 12.10 7.49
C LEU A 260 -14.29 12.56 8.77
N LEU A 261 -15.58 12.26 8.87
CA LEU A 261 -16.45 12.70 9.98
C LEU A 261 -16.40 11.76 11.18
N ASN A 262 -15.59 10.71 11.13
CA ASN A 262 -15.53 9.68 12.17
C ASN A 262 -16.92 9.09 12.51
N LYS A 263 -17.76 8.91 11.48
CA LYS A 263 -19.08 8.32 11.63
C LYS A 263 -18.95 6.79 11.63
N ASP A 264 -19.47 6.14 12.65
CA ASP A 264 -19.33 4.71 12.82
C ASP A 264 -19.92 3.91 11.64
N LYS A 265 -19.23 2.82 11.28
CA LYS A 265 -19.66 1.81 10.31
C LYS A 265 -19.98 2.36 8.91
N THR A 266 -19.18 3.35 8.45
CA THR A 266 -19.32 3.92 7.11
C THR A 266 -17.96 4.11 6.45
N ILE A 267 -17.91 3.94 5.13
CA ILE A 267 -16.74 4.28 4.29
C ILE A 267 -16.60 5.79 4.04
N GLY A 268 -17.58 6.59 4.49
CA GLY A 268 -17.52 8.05 4.40
C GLY A 268 -17.93 8.61 3.06
N MET A 269 -17.17 9.62 2.60
CA MET A 269 -17.49 10.43 1.43
C MET A 269 -16.29 10.57 0.47
N THR A 270 -16.57 11.01 -0.74
CA THR A 270 -15.58 11.39 -1.74
C THR A 270 -15.89 12.74 -2.32
N ASN A 271 -14.86 13.45 -2.80
CA ASN A 271 -15.01 14.65 -3.62
C ASN A 271 -14.98 14.35 -5.13
N ALA A 272 -14.74 13.10 -5.51
CA ALA A 272 -14.81 12.69 -6.90
C ALA A 272 -16.25 12.68 -7.40
N GLN A 273 -16.45 13.03 -8.67
CA GLN A 273 -17.74 12.88 -9.31
C GLN A 273 -18.01 11.41 -9.59
N VAL A 274 -19.01 10.86 -8.93
CA VAL A 274 -19.35 9.42 -9.00
C VAL A 274 -20.83 9.22 -9.35
N ALA A 275 -21.16 8.05 -9.86
CA ALA A 275 -22.54 7.58 -10.00
C ALA A 275 -22.64 6.08 -9.76
N LEU A 276 -23.81 5.63 -9.29
CA LEU A 276 -24.19 4.23 -9.31
C LEU A 276 -25.04 3.97 -10.56
N ILE A 277 -24.72 2.92 -11.30
CA ILE A 277 -25.43 2.52 -12.51
C ILE A 277 -25.93 1.10 -12.38
N GLU A 278 -27.02 0.79 -13.09
CA GLU A 278 -27.55 -0.57 -13.17
C GLU A 278 -26.56 -1.48 -13.89
N TYR A 279 -26.38 -2.67 -13.32
CA TYR A 279 -25.42 -3.64 -13.80
C TYR A 279 -25.95 -5.06 -13.62
N ASP A 280 -25.93 -5.82 -14.72
CA ASP A 280 -26.27 -7.23 -14.69
C ASP A 280 -25.02 -8.04 -14.31
N VAL A 281 -25.01 -8.55 -13.08
CA VAL A 281 -23.90 -9.34 -12.54
C VAL A 281 -23.76 -10.70 -13.25
N ALA A 282 -24.88 -11.28 -13.70
CA ALA A 282 -24.87 -12.60 -14.31
C ALA A 282 -24.30 -12.57 -15.74
N GLU A 283 -24.63 -11.49 -16.48
CA GLU A 283 -24.20 -11.30 -17.87
C GLU A 283 -22.92 -10.42 -17.97
N ASP A 284 -22.41 -9.91 -16.85
CA ASP A 284 -21.28 -8.96 -16.78
C ASP A 284 -21.48 -7.74 -17.70
N LYS A 285 -22.69 -7.13 -17.65
CA LYS A 285 -23.09 -6.06 -18.57
C LYS A 285 -23.64 -4.83 -17.89
N ILE A 286 -23.23 -3.66 -18.40
CA ILE A 286 -23.82 -2.36 -18.05
C ILE A 286 -25.19 -2.24 -18.73
N ILE A 287 -26.21 -1.92 -17.93
CA ILE A 287 -27.54 -1.64 -18.45
C ILE A 287 -27.58 -0.19 -18.98
N LYS A 288 -28.08 -0.04 -20.19
CA LYS A 288 -28.15 1.26 -20.89
C LYS A 288 -29.58 1.71 -21.13
N ASN A 289 -29.75 3.01 -21.22
CA ASN A 289 -30.98 3.65 -21.73
C ASN A 289 -31.05 3.53 -23.26
N ASP A 290 -32.21 3.87 -23.86
CA ASP A 290 -32.44 3.84 -25.30
C ASP A 290 -31.48 4.78 -26.06
N ASP A 291 -31.00 5.85 -25.43
CA ASP A 291 -30.03 6.81 -25.97
C ASP A 291 -28.57 6.34 -25.87
N GLY A 292 -28.33 5.12 -25.35
CA GLY A 292 -27.00 4.53 -25.16
C GLY A 292 -26.24 4.98 -23.91
N THR A 293 -26.79 5.88 -23.10
CA THR A 293 -26.20 6.27 -21.81
C THR A 293 -26.39 5.20 -20.75
N CYS A 294 -25.51 5.17 -19.73
CA CYS A 294 -25.66 4.24 -18.62
C CYS A 294 -26.90 4.58 -17.79
N LYS A 295 -27.70 3.57 -17.47
CA LYS A 295 -28.89 3.73 -16.64
C LYS A 295 -28.47 3.93 -15.18
N LYS A 296 -28.75 5.13 -14.64
CA LYS A 296 -28.39 5.46 -13.26
C LYS A 296 -29.38 4.88 -12.26
N ILE A 297 -28.85 4.43 -11.12
CA ILE A 297 -29.67 4.05 -9.97
C ILE A 297 -30.00 5.32 -9.18
N THR A 298 -31.29 5.51 -8.90
CA THR A 298 -31.81 6.65 -8.13
C THR A 298 -32.36 6.26 -6.76
N THR A 299 -32.36 4.97 -6.47
CA THR A 299 -32.89 4.35 -5.25
C THR A 299 -31.75 3.80 -4.38
N HIS A 300 -32.09 3.10 -3.29
CA HIS A 300 -31.12 2.44 -2.40
C HIS A 300 -30.67 1.05 -2.93
N ASP A 301 -30.89 0.76 -4.22
CA ASP A 301 -30.50 -0.51 -4.81
C ASP A 301 -28.99 -0.59 -5.04
N PRO A 302 -28.41 -1.79 -4.99
CA PRO A 302 -27.00 -1.99 -5.30
C PRO A 302 -26.73 -1.76 -6.79
N GLY A 303 -25.52 -1.28 -7.12
CA GLY A 303 -25.13 -1.05 -8.50
C GLY A 303 -23.63 -0.95 -8.69
N LEU A 304 -23.20 -0.82 -9.94
CA LEU A 304 -21.82 -0.59 -10.30
C LEU A 304 -21.44 0.87 -10.05
N LEU A 305 -20.41 1.08 -9.22
CA LEU A 305 -19.86 2.41 -8.99
C LEU A 305 -18.98 2.82 -10.18
N ILE A 306 -19.30 3.95 -10.79
CA ILE A 306 -18.47 4.57 -11.82
C ILE A 306 -17.93 5.91 -11.34
N VAL A 307 -16.71 6.23 -11.75
CA VAL A 307 -16.03 7.49 -11.43
C VAL A 307 -15.77 8.24 -12.73
N PHE A 308 -16.13 9.54 -12.75
CA PHE A 308 -15.87 10.37 -13.91
C PHE A 308 -14.41 10.81 -13.96
N ILE A 309 -13.75 10.63 -15.11
CA ILE A 309 -12.40 11.11 -15.33
C ILE A 309 -12.45 12.63 -15.55
N SER A 310 -11.59 13.35 -14.84
CA SER A 310 -11.47 14.81 -14.95
C SER A 310 -10.01 15.23 -14.71
N PRO A 311 -9.62 16.47 -14.98
CA PRO A 311 -8.27 16.96 -14.69
C PRO A 311 -7.84 16.77 -13.23
N ASN A 312 -8.81 16.76 -12.29
CA ASN A 312 -8.56 16.56 -10.86
C ASN A 312 -8.78 15.10 -10.40
N SER A 313 -9.17 14.22 -11.30
CA SER A 313 -9.46 12.79 -11.03
C SER A 313 -8.98 11.96 -12.21
N VAL A 314 -7.64 11.92 -12.39
CA VAL A 314 -6.98 11.24 -13.50
C VAL A 314 -6.88 9.74 -13.21
N PHE A 315 -7.31 8.93 -14.17
CA PHE A 315 -7.07 7.49 -14.16
C PHE A 315 -5.72 7.21 -14.85
N ASN A 316 -4.74 6.70 -14.08
CA ASN A 316 -3.40 6.44 -14.61
C ASN A 316 -3.28 5.05 -15.27
N GLY A 317 -4.21 4.13 -14.97
CA GLY A 317 -4.26 2.80 -15.56
C GLY A 317 -3.19 1.84 -15.04
N TYR A 318 -2.86 0.89 -15.92
CA TYR A 318 -1.90 -0.19 -15.72
C TYR A 318 -0.77 -0.12 -16.73
#